data_af38b39c28350f80aaa86118ca006747
#
_entry.id   af38b39c28350f80aaa86118ca006747
#
_cell.length_a   1.000
_cell.length_b   1.000
_cell.length_c   1.000
_cell.angle_alpha   90.00
_cell.angle_beta   90.00
_cell.angle_gamma   90.00
#
_symmetry.space_group_name_H-M   'P 1'
#
loop_
_entity.id
_entity.type
_entity.pdbx_description
1 polymer ?
#
loop_
_entity_poly.entity_id
_entity_poly.type
_entity_poly.pdbx_seq_one_letter_code
_entity_poly.pdbx_strand_id
1 'polypeptide(L)'
;MDTIPLGRTGESVSELCLGPMYFGSKVDRETSFDLLDRYYEAGGRFLDTANIYATWVDGYDEPESEPLVGKWLSERGVRDEMTIATKLGFGYQDVPVSLDPDLITQEIDRSLDRMGIETVDLLYAHVDDPDTPQTEVMAAFAEAVDAGKVRHLGASNFPAWRVARANRIAEERGLPRFECVQPRFSYLIPDRDADFGGQLAATDELVDYCSEADLTVLPYSPTLGGCYGRDDRPIPEGYVRSENRLKMRVVEDIAERKGVDGNTIALAWLLDRDQPTVPVLGVSTREQLDQNLAAADVSFTDAERRRLNDVESYGYDQWNQRE
;
A
#
# COMPACT_ATOMS: atom_id res chain seq x y z
N MET A 1 -10.37 13.50 7.18
CA MET A 1 -9.88 12.16 6.81
C MET A 1 -10.41 11.19 7.83
N ASP A 2 -11.14 10.17 7.39
CA ASP A 2 -11.71 9.15 8.25
C ASP A 2 -10.67 8.07 8.62
N THR A 3 -11.08 7.08 9.41
CA THR A 3 -10.20 5.99 9.84
C THR A 3 -10.80 4.63 9.50
N ILE A 4 -9.93 3.68 9.20
CA ILE A 4 -10.26 2.29 8.86
C ILE A 4 -9.67 1.37 9.94
N PRO A 5 -10.40 0.34 10.42
CA PRO A 5 -9.83 -0.64 11.34
C PRO A 5 -8.59 -1.33 10.75
N LEU A 6 -7.55 -1.54 11.57
CA LEU A 6 -6.38 -2.32 11.19
C LEU A 6 -6.56 -3.77 11.66
N GLY A 7 -7.08 -4.62 10.79
CA GLY A 7 -7.35 -6.02 11.12
C GLY A 7 -8.16 -6.19 12.42
N ARG A 8 -7.68 -7.07 13.30
CA ARG A 8 -8.28 -7.35 14.62
C ARG A 8 -7.56 -6.67 15.78
N THR A 9 -6.67 -5.71 15.50
CA THR A 9 -5.85 -5.04 16.54
C THR A 9 -6.67 -4.22 17.54
N GLY A 10 -7.88 -3.79 17.16
CA GLY A 10 -8.69 -2.81 17.89
C GLY A 10 -8.24 -1.37 17.64
N GLU A 11 -7.19 -1.16 16.85
CA GLU A 11 -6.71 0.15 16.41
C GLU A 11 -7.26 0.49 15.03
N SER A 12 -7.25 1.78 14.70
CA SER A 12 -7.65 2.29 13.38
C SER A 12 -6.55 3.18 12.81
N VAL A 13 -6.41 3.16 11.50
CA VAL A 13 -5.45 3.98 10.74
C VAL A 13 -6.18 4.93 9.82
N SER A 14 -5.52 5.98 9.33
CA SER A 14 -6.10 6.88 8.32
C SER A 14 -6.51 6.08 7.08
N GLU A 15 -7.66 6.40 6.51
CA GLU A 15 -8.22 5.74 5.31
C GLU A 15 -7.34 5.85 4.06
N LEU A 16 -6.44 6.83 4.02
CA LEU A 16 -5.40 7.00 3.02
C LEU A 16 -4.03 6.97 3.70
N CYS A 17 -3.13 6.11 3.24
CA CYS A 17 -1.76 5.99 3.72
C CYS A 17 -0.81 6.72 2.78
N LEU A 18 0.14 7.50 3.30
CA LEU A 18 1.18 8.13 2.47
C LEU A 18 2.42 7.24 2.40
N GLY A 19 2.84 6.89 1.18
CA GLY A 19 4.03 6.08 0.87
C GLY A 19 5.20 6.95 0.41
N PRO A 20 6.16 7.32 1.28
CA PRO A 20 7.29 8.20 0.97
C PRO A 20 8.42 7.49 0.22
N MET A 21 8.12 6.64 -0.77
CA MET A 21 9.09 5.77 -1.44
C MET A 21 10.28 6.50 -2.08
N TYR A 22 10.06 7.71 -2.60
CA TYR A 22 11.10 8.52 -3.25
C TYR A 22 11.53 9.75 -2.44
N PHE A 23 11.04 9.88 -1.20
CA PHE A 23 11.38 11.02 -0.37
C PHE A 23 12.84 10.93 0.09
N GLY A 24 13.54 12.05 0.04
CA GLY A 24 14.99 12.11 0.27
C GLY A 24 15.85 11.77 -0.96
N SER A 25 15.23 11.33 -2.07
CA SER A 25 15.93 10.98 -3.31
C SER A 25 15.39 11.75 -4.52
N LYS A 26 14.54 11.16 -5.37
CA LYS A 26 13.89 11.87 -6.50
C LYS A 26 13.02 13.04 -6.05
N VAL A 27 12.45 12.96 -4.86
CA VAL A 27 11.76 14.07 -4.19
C VAL A 27 12.72 14.58 -3.12
N ASP A 28 13.23 15.79 -3.31
CA ASP A 28 14.20 16.38 -2.39
C ASP A 28 13.60 16.58 -0.99
N ARG A 29 14.48 16.86 0.00
CA ARG A 29 14.09 16.98 1.39
C ARG A 29 13.03 18.07 1.64
N GLU A 30 13.18 19.24 1.02
CA GLU A 30 12.29 20.38 1.24
C GLU A 30 10.88 20.05 0.74
N THR A 31 10.77 19.55 -0.47
CA THR A 31 9.52 19.06 -1.07
C THR A 31 8.92 17.90 -0.27
N SER A 32 9.76 16.95 0.19
CA SER A 32 9.30 15.83 1.01
C SER A 32 8.68 16.29 2.32
N PHE A 33 9.28 17.28 2.99
CA PHE A 33 8.75 17.84 4.23
C PHE A 33 7.45 18.59 3.99
N ASP A 34 7.34 19.39 2.91
CA ASP A 34 6.09 20.08 2.53
C ASP A 34 4.95 19.06 2.29
N LEU A 35 5.25 17.94 1.64
CA LEU A 35 4.27 16.88 1.39
C LEU A 35 3.84 16.18 2.69
N LEU A 36 4.78 15.89 3.59
CA LEU A 36 4.48 15.29 4.90
C LEU A 36 3.68 16.25 5.78
N ASP A 37 4.05 17.52 5.83
CA ASP A 37 3.34 18.57 6.56
C ASP A 37 1.90 18.73 6.00
N ARG A 38 1.75 18.78 4.67
CA ARG A 38 0.44 18.87 4.02
C ARG A 38 -0.45 17.67 4.29
N TYR A 39 0.11 16.45 4.27
CA TYR A 39 -0.62 15.23 4.60
C TYR A 39 -1.06 15.25 6.07
N TYR A 40 -0.17 15.63 6.98
CA TYR A 40 -0.49 15.76 8.40
C TYR A 40 -1.57 16.80 8.67
N GLU A 41 -1.49 18.01 8.03
CA GLU A 41 -2.51 19.07 8.10
C GLU A 41 -3.89 18.61 7.59
N ALA A 42 -3.92 17.72 6.58
CA ALA A 42 -5.16 17.11 6.08
C ALA A 42 -5.76 16.04 7.01
N GLY A 43 -5.13 15.80 8.17
CA GLY A 43 -5.57 14.79 9.14
C GLY A 43 -4.97 13.40 8.89
N GLY A 44 -4.06 13.24 7.93
CA GLY A 44 -3.34 11.99 7.69
C GLY A 44 -2.40 11.64 8.84
N ARG A 45 -2.40 10.37 9.25
CA ARG A 45 -1.62 9.88 10.39
C ARG A 45 -0.94 8.55 10.12
N PHE A 46 -0.90 8.11 8.88
CA PHE A 46 -0.35 6.80 8.50
C PHE A 46 0.70 6.91 7.39
N LEU A 47 1.96 6.61 7.70
CA LEU A 47 3.08 6.59 6.76
C LEU A 47 3.56 5.15 6.54
N ASP A 48 3.90 4.81 5.28
CA ASP A 48 4.31 3.48 4.87
C ASP A 48 5.64 3.50 4.09
N THR A 49 6.76 3.37 4.81
CA THR A 49 8.11 3.30 4.23
C THR A 49 8.62 1.86 4.06
N ALA A 50 9.88 1.66 3.75
CA ALA A 50 10.55 0.36 3.71
C ALA A 50 12.08 0.52 3.80
N ASN A 51 12.74 -0.54 4.30
CA ASN A 51 14.21 -0.59 4.47
C ASN A 51 15.01 -0.49 3.18
N ILE A 52 14.37 -0.65 2.01
CA ILE A 52 15.05 -0.59 0.70
C ILE A 52 14.70 0.66 -0.11
N TYR A 53 13.79 1.53 0.37
CA TYR A 53 13.28 2.61 -0.46
C TYR A 53 14.36 3.60 -0.84
N ALA A 54 14.43 3.88 -2.14
CA ALA A 54 15.37 4.69 -2.88
C ALA A 54 16.71 4.01 -3.29
N THR A 55 17.06 2.84 -2.77
CA THR A 55 18.34 2.16 -3.11
C THR A 55 18.53 1.83 -4.59
N TRP A 56 17.48 1.80 -5.39
CA TRP A 56 17.50 1.60 -6.85
C TRP A 56 17.50 2.91 -7.65
N VAL A 57 17.58 4.04 -6.98
CA VAL A 57 17.63 5.35 -7.64
C VAL A 57 19.08 5.71 -7.91
N ASP A 58 19.40 6.08 -9.15
CA ASP A 58 20.75 6.46 -9.52
C ASP A 58 21.31 7.56 -8.61
N GLY A 59 22.47 7.32 -8.04
CA GLY A 59 23.15 8.22 -7.09
C GLY A 59 22.74 8.03 -5.63
N TYR A 60 21.91 7.04 -5.32
CA TYR A 60 21.49 6.69 -3.96
C TYR A 60 21.68 5.19 -3.74
N ASP A 61 22.70 4.82 -3.00
CA ASP A 61 22.99 3.41 -2.69
C ASP A 61 22.39 2.98 -1.34
N GLU A 62 22.05 3.96 -0.47
CA GLU A 62 21.49 3.73 0.86
C GLU A 62 19.97 4.01 0.88
N PRO A 63 19.22 3.43 1.82
CA PRO A 63 17.82 3.78 2.06
C PRO A 63 17.66 5.24 2.51
N GLU A 64 16.93 6.04 1.75
CA GLU A 64 16.74 7.46 2.03
C GLU A 64 15.41 7.77 2.72
N SER A 65 14.39 6.95 2.49
CA SER A 65 13.04 7.21 2.97
C SER A 65 12.91 7.10 4.49
N GLU A 66 13.46 6.05 5.11
CA GLU A 66 13.40 5.86 6.56
C GLU A 66 14.10 7.00 7.33
N PRO A 67 15.36 7.40 7.00
CA PRO A 67 16.02 8.52 7.68
C PRO A 67 15.26 9.84 7.53
N LEU A 68 14.67 10.08 6.36
CA LEU A 68 13.91 11.30 6.11
C LEU A 68 12.63 11.34 6.94
N VAL A 69 11.88 10.23 7.01
CA VAL A 69 10.67 10.11 7.84
C VAL A 69 11.03 10.33 9.31
N GLY A 70 12.06 9.65 9.82
CA GLY A 70 12.52 9.80 11.19
C GLY A 70 12.89 11.25 11.53
N LYS A 71 13.61 11.92 10.63
CA LYS A 71 13.98 13.31 10.80
C LYS A 71 12.77 14.24 10.83
N TRP A 72 11.78 14.02 9.95
CA TRP A 72 10.53 14.79 9.94
C TRP A 72 9.75 14.58 11.25
N LEU A 73 9.59 13.34 11.70
CA LEU A 73 8.92 13.02 12.98
C LEU A 73 9.56 13.74 14.16
N SER A 74 10.89 13.74 14.22
CA SER A 74 11.66 14.40 15.28
C SER A 74 11.55 15.93 15.21
N GLU A 75 11.69 16.53 14.00
CA GLU A 75 11.64 17.99 13.85
C GLU A 75 10.24 18.56 14.10
N ARG A 76 9.18 17.78 13.85
CA ARG A 76 7.78 18.19 14.11
C ARG A 76 7.28 17.78 15.49
N GLY A 77 7.96 16.82 16.16
CA GLY A 77 7.56 16.32 17.46
C GLY A 77 6.25 15.54 17.44
N VAL A 78 5.95 14.85 16.34
CA VAL A 78 4.64 14.22 16.07
C VAL A 78 4.66 12.68 16.08
N ARG A 79 5.76 12.05 16.56
CA ARG A 79 5.89 10.58 16.55
C ARG A 79 4.69 9.87 17.18
N ASP A 80 4.22 10.36 18.32
CA ASP A 80 3.15 9.74 19.09
C ASP A 80 1.76 9.90 18.45
N GLU A 81 1.63 10.78 17.45
CA GLU A 81 0.41 11.00 16.71
C GLU A 81 0.37 10.21 15.39
N MET A 82 1.50 9.60 14.99
CA MET A 82 1.66 8.95 13.70
C MET A 82 1.72 7.44 13.84
N THR A 83 1.01 6.74 12.95
CA THR A 83 1.22 5.31 12.68
C THR A 83 2.32 5.17 11.63
N ILE A 84 3.42 4.53 12.00
CA ILE A 84 4.58 4.33 11.12
C ILE A 84 4.68 2.86 10.74
N ALA A 85 4.60 2.59 9.45
CA ALA A 85 4.88 1.28 8.89
C ALA A 85 6.21 1.25 8.16
N THR A 86 6.94 0.15 8.29
CA THR A 86 8.09 -0.17 7.44
C THR A 86 8.06 -1.64 7.02
N LYS A 87 8.99 -2.04 6.15
CA LYS A 87 9.01 -3.36 5.53
C LYS A 87 10.43 -3.88 5.42
N LEU A 88 10.58 -5.20 5.49
CA LEU A 88 11.85 -5.91 5.26
C LEU A 88 11.63 -7.20 4.46
N GLY A 89 12.69 -7.74 3.87
CA GLY A 89 12.66 -9.02 3.15
C GLY A 89 13.11 -8.92 1.69
N PHE A 90 12.90 -7.80 0.99
CA PHE A 90 13.58 -7.57 -0.29
C PHE A 90 15.06 -7.26 -0.07
N GLY A 91 15.89 -7.69 -1.05
CA GLY A 91 17.32 -7.47 -1.00
C GLY A 91 17.75 -6.07 -1.47
N TYR A 92 18.83 -5.57 -0.89
CA TYR A 92 19.52 -4.36 -1.32
C TYR A 92 21.00 -4.44 -0.93
N GLN A 93 21.88 -3.88 -1.72
CA GLN A 93 23.33 -3.98 -1.49
C GLN A 93 23.76 -5.45 -1.22
N ASP A 94 24.36 -5.72 -0.07
CA ASP A 94 24.77 -7.06 0.36
C ASP A 94 23.70 -7.81 1.15
N VAL A 95 22.51 -7.20 1.35
CA VAL A 95 21.37 -7.81 2.03
C VAL A 95 20.61 -8.68 1.03
N PRO A 96 20.48 -10.01 1.25
CA PRO A 96 19.75 -10.88 0.33
C PRO A 96 18.24 -10.70 0.44
N VAL A 97 17.51 -11.19 -0.57
CA VAL A 97 16.06 -11.41 -0.45
C VAL A 97 15.87 -12.59 0.51
N SER A 98 15.38 -12.34 1.71
CA SER A 98 15.14 -13.40 2.70
C SER A 98 14.31 -12.92 3.90
N LEU A 99 13.65 -13.87 4.56
CA LEU A 99 13.02 -13.75 5.86
C LEU A 99 13.69 -14.67 6.91
N ASP A 100 14.99 -14.87 6.77
CA ASP A 100 15.79 -15.57 7.78
C ASP A 100 15.67 -14.86 9.15
N PRO A 101 15.48 -15.59 10.27
CA PRO A 101 15.29 -15.00 11.60
C PRO A 101 16.36 -14.01 12.04
N ASP A 102 17.63 -14.31 11.78
CA ASP A 102 18.74 -13.41 12.15
C ASP A 102 18.68 -12.12 11.31
N LEU A 103 18.34 -12.24 10.03
CA LEU A 103 18.18 -11.10 9.13
C LEU A 103 16.97 -10.24 9.51
N ILE A 104 15.83 -10.85 9.84
CA ILE A 104 14.65 -10.14 10.36
C ILE A 104 15.04 -9.25 11.53
N THR A 105 15.73 -9.82 12.53
CA THR A 105 16.16 -9.11 13.73
C THR A 105 17.10 -7.94 13.39
N GLN A 106 18.10 -8.18 12.54
CA GLN A 106 19.05 -7.15 12.12
C GLN A 106 18.38 -6.01 11.35
N GLU A 107 17.49 -6.32 10.43
CA GLU A 107 16.83 -5.29 9.60
C GLU A 107 15.81 -4.47 10.41
N ILE A 108 15.16 -5.05 11.42
CA ILE A 108 14.32 -4.29 12.36
C ILE A 108 15.18 -3.26 13.10
N ASP A 109 16.30 -3.68 13.65
CA ASP A 109 17.19 -2.78 14.39
C ASP A 109 17.75 -1.67 13.51
N ARG A 110 18.15 -1.99 12.28
CA ARG A 110 18.60 -1.00 11.29
C ARG A 110 17.50 0.01 10.92
N SER A 111 16.25 -0.44 10.76
CA SER A 111 15.13 0.45 10.45
C SER A 111 14.80 1.40 11.60
N LEU A 112 14.80 0.88 12.84
CA LEU A 112 14.61 1.70 14.05
C LEU A 112 15.72 2.75 14.19
N ASP A 113 16.99 2.34 14.00
CA ASP A 113 18.14 3.24 14.05
C ASP A 113 18.07 4.32 12.98
N ARG A 114 17.74 3.97 11.71
CA ARG A 114 17.61 4.94 10.61
C ARG A 114 16.51 5.96 10.86
N MET A 115 15.39 5.54 11.42
CA MET A 115 14.28 6.43 11.75
C MET A 115 14.47 7.16 13.08
N GLY A 116 15.38 6.71 13.94
CA GLY A 116 15.58 7.27 15.30
C GLY A 116 14.35 7.11 16.20
N ILE A 117 13.65 5.97 16.08
CA ILE A 117 12.47 5.61 16.89
C ILE A 117 12.71 4.28 17.60
N GLU A 118 12.01 4.05 18.71
CA GLU A 118 12.14 2.81 19.49
C GLU A 118 11.21 1.70 19.03
N THR A 119 10.08 2.06 18.39
CA THR A 119 9.04 1.12 17.96
C THR A 119 8.46 1.54 16.63
N VAL A 120 8.25 0.59 15.70
CA VAL A 120 7.39 0.77 14.53
C VAL A 120 5.98 0.24 14.85
N ASP A 121 4.95 0.91 14.33
CA ASP A 121 3.56 0.54 14.61
C ASP A 121 3.13 -0.67 13.77
N LEU A 122 3.65 -0.79 12.53
CA LEU A 122 3.35 -1.88 11.63
C LEU A 122 4.59 -2.31 10.87
N LEU A 123 4.96 -3.59 10.95
CA LEU A 123 6.05 -4.18 10.18
C LEU A 123 5.52 -5.16 9.16
N TYR A 124 5.90 -5.01 7.90
CA TYR A 124 5.58 -5.98 6.87
C TYR A 124 6.73 -6.95 6.57
N ALA A 125 6.38 -8.23 6.42
CA ALA A 125 7.14 -9.08 5.52
C ALA A 125 6.91 -8.57 4.09
N HIS A 126 7.94 -7.96 3.47
CA HIS A 126 7.82 -7.22 2.20
C HIS A 126 7.66 -8.14 0.98
N VAL A 127 8.16 -9.36 1.10
CA VAL A 127 8.07 -10.41 0.09
C VAL A 127 8.04 -11.77 0.80
N ASP A 128 7.38 -12.75 0.19
CA ASP A 128 7.41 -14.13 0.68
C ASP A 128 8.79 -14.77 0.46
N ASP A 129 9.23 -15.56 1.44
CA ASP A 129 10.44 -16.36 1.37
C ASP A 129 10.06 -17.85 1.47
N PRO A 130 10.01 -18.57 0.34
CA PRO A 130 9.67 -20.00 0.36
C PRO A 130 10.77 -20.89 0.95
N ASP A 131 12.01 -20.41 1.04
CA ASP A 131 13.16 -21.16 1.51
C ASP A 131 13.26 -21.17 3.04
N THR A 132 12.71 -20.14 3.72
CA THR A 132 12.63 -20.09 5.17
C THR A 132 11.31 -20.67 5.68
N PRO A 133 11.34 -21.63 6.63
CA PRO A 133 10.12 -22.17 7.22
C PRO A 133 9.26 -21.07 7.87
N GLN A 134 7.98 -20.97 7.47
CA GLN A 134 7.09 -19.94 8.03
C GLN A 134 6.95 -19.99 9.56
N THR A 135 7.18 -21.15 10.16
CA THR A 135 7.20 -21.28 11.63
C THR A 135 8.36 -20.54 12.29
N GLU A 136 9.49 -20.41 11.59
CA GLU A 136 10.66 -19.65 12.04
C GLU A 136 10.47 -18.17 11.78
N VAL A 137 9.94 -17.81 10.60
CA VAL A 137 9.59 -16.42 10.26
C VAL A 137 8.62 -15.83 11.29
N MET A 138 7.51 -16.53 11.59
CA MET A 138 6.51 -16.05 12.55
C MET A 138 7.06 -15.98 13.99
N ALA A 139 7.98 -16.87 14.36
CA ALA A 139 8.64 -16.82 15.66
C ALA A 139 9.55 -15.58 15.78
N ALA A 140 10.34 -15.28 14.74
CA ALA A 140 11.21 -14.10 14.74
C ALA A 140 10.41 -12.79 14.80
N PHE A 141 9.30 -12.69 14.06
CA PHE A 141 8.41 -11.54 14.18
C PHE A 141 7.76 -11.43 15.56
N ALA A 142 7.39 -12.55 16.18
CA ALA A 142 6.83 -12.56 17.53
C ALA A 142 7.86 -12.06 18.56
N GLU A 143 9.13 -12.46 18.45
CA GLU A 143 10.21 -11.95 19.31
C GLU A 143 10.36 -10.43 19.22
N ALA A 144 10.22 -9.86 18.02
CA ALA A 144 10.26 -8.40 17.82
C ALA A 144 9.06 -7.68 18.46
N VAL A 145 7.87 -8.30 18.41
CA VAL A 145 6.66 -7.79 19.08
C VAL A 145 6.83 -7.87 20.61
N ASP A 146 7.28 -9.00 21.12
CA ASP A 146 7.51 -9.22 22.56
C ASP A 146 8.59 -8.27 23.12
N ALA A 147 9.60 -7.94 22.29
CA ALA A 147 10.61 -6.95 22.62
C ALA A 147 10.12 -5.49 22.57
N GLY A 148 8.88 -5.24 22.13
CA GLY A 148 8.32 -3.90 21.98
C GLY A 148 8.87 -3.09 20.79
N LYS A 149 9.64 -3.72 19.90
CA LYS A 149 10.19 -3.07 18.69
C LYS A 149 9.16 -2.90 17.59
N VAL A 150 8.13 -3.76 17.57
CA VAL A 150 7.05 -3.80 16.58
C VAL A 150 5.72 -3.95 17.31
N ARG A 151 4.67 -3.23 16.88
CA ARG A 151 3.32 -3.40 17.47
C ARG A 151 2.49 -4.42 16.70
N HIS A 152 2.40 -4.28 15.39
CA HIS A 152 1.56 -5.10 14.52
C HIS A 152 2.34 -5.62 13.31
N LEU A 153 1.86 -6.72 12.74
CA LEU A 153 2.47 -7.38 11.61
C LEU A 153 1.57 -7.33 10.37
N GLY A 154 2.18 -7.23 9.20
CA GLY A 154 1.52 -7.31 7.91
C GLY A 154 2.31 -8.18 6.92
N ALA A 155 1.67 -8.59 5.84
CA ALA A 155 2.31 -9.29 4.74
C ALA A 155 2.17 -8.51 3.44
N SER A 156 3.22 -8.44 2.63
CA SER A 156 3.20 -7.81 1.30
C SER A 156 3.76 -8.80 0.29
N ASN A 157 3.13 -8.88 -0.89
CA ASN A 157 3.53 -9.81 -1.95
C ASN A 157 3.50 -11.30 -1.55
N PHE A 158 2.52 -11.68 -0.75
CA PHE A 158 2.27 -13.07 -0.36
C PHE A 158 1.06 -13.63 -1.10
N PRO A 159 1.12 -14.88 -1.58
CA PRO A 159 -0.07 -15.63 -2.02
C PRO A 159 -1.06 -15.80 -0.86
N ALA A 160 -2.37 -15.79 -1.14
CA ALA A 160 -3.42 -15.93 -0.13
C ALA A 160 -3.22 -17.15 0.81
N TRP A 161 -2.91 -18.31 0.24
CA TRP A 161 -2.68 -19.52 1.01
C TRP A 161 -1.45 -19.44 1.95
N ARG A 162 -0.44 -18.63 1.60
CA ARG A 162 0.74 -18.40 2.45
C ARG A 162 0.41 -17.51 3.64
N VAL A 163 -0.40 -16.45 3.42
CA VAL A 163 -0.92 -15.62 4.51
C VAL A 163 -1.80 -16.45 5.45
N ALA A 164 -2.72 -17.25 4.89
CA ALA A 164 -3.60 -18.14 5.66
C ALA A 164 -2.79 -19.14 6.51
N ARG A 165 -1.73 -19.74 5.93
CA ARG A 165 -0.86 -20.66 6.65
C ARG A 165 -0.09 -19.98 7.77
N ALA A 166 0.47 -18.77 7.52
CA ALA A 166 1.20 -18.01 8.53
C ALA A 166 0.29 -17.64 9.72
N ASN A 167 -0.92 -17.14 9.44
CA ASN A 167 -1.90 -16.80 10.46
C ASN A 167 -2.39 -18.02 11.26
N ARG A 168 -2.57 -19.18 10.60
CA ARG A 168 -2.87 -20.43 11.31
C ARG A 168 -1.71 -20.85 12.24
N ILE A 169 -0.46 -20.75 11.80
CA ILE A 169 0.71 -21.03 12.64
C ILE A 169 0.72 -20.09 13.86
N ALA A 170 0.45 -18.81 13.66
CA ALA A 170 0.37 -17.84 14.73
C ALA A 170 -0.73 -18.21 15.75
N GLU A 171 -1.93 -18.53 15.29
CA GLU A 171 -3.05 -18.94 16.14
C GLU A 171 -2.74 -20.23 16.93
N GLU A 172 -2.23 -21.28 16.27
CA GLU A 172 -1.88 -22.55 16.90
C GLU A 172 -0.81 -22.41 17.99
N ARG A 173 0.05 -21.39 17.89
CA ARG A 173 1.18 -21.15 18.79
C ARG A 173 0.98 -19.97 19.75
N GLY A 174 -0.13 -19.23 19.63
CA GLY A 174 -0.39 -18.03 20.42
C GLY A 174 0.57 -16.89 20.10
N LEU A 175 1.00 -16.78 18.82
CA LEU A 175 1.89 -15.72 18.33
C LEU A 175 1.09 -14.58 17.70
N PRO A 176 1.66 -13.36 17.59
CA PRO A 176 1.11 -12.29 16.76
C PRO A 176 0.91 -12.76 15.31
N ARG A 177 -0.21 -12.36 14.70
CA ARG A 177 -0.58 -12.71 13.33
C ARG A 177 -0.38 -11.53 12.38
N PHE A 178 -0.44 -11.77 11.09
CA PHE A 178 -0.62 -10.70 10.13
C PHE A 178 -2.02 -10.11 10.24
N GLU A 179 -2.12 -8.81 10.42
CA GLU A 179 -3.38 -8.05 10.56
C GLU A 179 -3.80 -7.36 9.27
N CYS A 180 -2.90 -7.28 8.31
CA CYS A 180 -3.15 -6.68 7.02
C CYS A 180 -2.31 -7.30 5.92
N VAL A 181 -2.74 -7.08 4.66
CA VAL A 181 -2.03 -7.51 3.46
C VAL A 181 -1.85 -6.33 2.52
N GLN A 182 -0.61 -6.14 2.02
CA GLN A 182 -0.28 -5.09 1.09
C GLN A 182 0.06 -5.67 -0.30
N PRO A 183 -0.94 -5.83 -1.21
CA PRO A 183 -0.75 -6.31 -2.56
C PRO A 183 -0.66 -5.15 -3.57
N ARG A 184 -0.16 -5.42 -4.78
CA ARG A 184 -0.37 -4.57 -5.93
C ARG A 184 -1.84 -4.58 -6.31
N PHE A 185 -2.58 -3.49 -6.09
CA PHE A 185 -4.01 -3.45 -6.34
C PHE A 185 -4.46 -2.08 -6.82
N SER A 186 -5.23 -2.07 -7.89
CA SER A 186 -5.75 -0.86 -8.54
C SER A 186 -7.11 -1.17 -9.19
N TYR A 187 -7.78 -0.13 -9.69
CA TYR A 187 -9.04 -0.30 -10.41
C TYR A 187 -8.89 -1.09 -11.71
N LEU A 188 -7.76 -0.96 -12.41
CA LEU A 188 -7.47 -1.75 -13.60
C LEU A 188 -7.01 -3.16 -13.23
N ILE A 189 -7.39 -4.13 -14.06
CA ILE A 189 -7.08 -5.55 -13.90
C ILE A 189 -5.75 -5.86 -14.59
N PRO A 190 -4.76 -6.42 -13.89
CA PRO A 190 -3.49 -6.80 -14.51
C PRO A 190 -3.69 -7.92 -15.53
N ASP A 191 -2.79 -8.01 -16.50
CA ASP A 191 -2.73 -9.15 -17.38
C ASP A 191 -2.33 -10.40 -16.59
N ARG A 192 -2.91 -11.55 -16.93
CA ARG A 192 -2.68 -12.79 -16.20
C ARG A 192 -1.20 -13.21 -16.21
N ASP A 193 -0.52 -12.93 -17.33
CA ASP A 193 0.86 -13.32 -17.56
C ASP A 193 1.85 -12.15 -17.28
N ALA A 194 1.37 -11.04 -16.68
CA ALA A 194 2.22 -9.91 -16.35
C ALA A 194 3.22 -10.28 -15.25
N ASP A 195 4.51 -10.04 -15.53
CA ASP A 195 5.57 -10.16 -14.55
C ASP A 195 5.85 -8.80 -13.91
N PHE A 196 5.68 -8.70 -12.61
CA PHE A 196 5.96 -7.50 -11.82
C PHE A 196 7.23 -7.65 -10.95
N GLY A 197 8.14 -8.56 -11.28
CA GLY A 197 9.44 -8.68 -10.61
C GLY A 197 9.33 -9.09 -9.14
N GLY A 198 8.54 -10.12 -8.82
CA GLY A 198 8.31 -10.59 -7.44
C GLY A 198 7.21 -9.85 -6.69
N GLN A 199 6.64 -8.79 -7.27
CA GLN A 199 5.44 -8.14 -6.75
C GLN A 199 4.20 -8.96 -7.15
N LEU A 200 3.26 -9.14 -6.22
CA LEU A 200 2.03 -9.88 -6.48
C LEU A 200 0.82 -8.94 -6.57
N ALA A 201 0.07 -9.09 -7.67
CA ALA A 201 -1.21 -8.42 -7.81
C ALA A 201 -2.27 -9.11 -6.93
N ALA A 202 -3.20 -8.31 -6.39
CA ALA A 202 -4.36 -8.83 -5.70
C ALA A 202 -5.19 -9.70 -6.64
N THR A 203 -5.61 -10.85 -6.12
CA THR A 203 -6.61 -11.72 -6.76
C THR A 203 -7.90 -11.67 -5.96
N ASP A 204 -9.01 -12.04 -6.59
CA ASP A 204 -10.30 -12.16 -5.89
C ASP A 204 -10.18 -13.10 -4.68
N GLU A 205 -9.44 -14.23 -4.84
CA GLU A 205 -9.15 -15.16 -3.76
C GLU A 205 -8.45 -14.50 -2.55
N LEU A 206 -7.46 -13.62 -2.82
CA LEU A 206 -6.78 -12.89 -1.75
C LEU A 206 -7.73 -11.93 -1.04
N VAL A 207 -8.55 -11.20 -1.79
CA VAL A 207 -9.52 -10.24 -1.23
C VAL A 207 -10.59 -10.95 -0.43
N ASP A 208 -11.14 -12.07 -0.93
CA ASP A 208 -12.10 -12.90 -0.22
C ASP A 208 -11.52 -13.44 1.09
N TYR A 209 -10.28 -13.96 1.04
CA TYR A 209 -9.60 -14.41 2.25
C TYR A 209 -9.41 -13.27 3.26
N CYS A 210 -9.03 -12.06 2.80
CA CYS A 210 -8.88 -10.90 3.68
C CYS A 210 -10.21 -10.53 4.35
N SER A 211 -11.32 -10.61 3.63
CA SER A 211 -12.67 -10.37 4.16
C SER A 211 -13.05 -11.38 5.23
N GLU A 212 -12.88 -12.68 4.97
CA GLU A 212 -13.20 -13.76 5.90
C GLU A 212 -12.30 -13.77 7.15
N ALA A 213 -11.04 -13.34 6.99
CA ALA A 213 -10.05 -13.34 8.06
C ALA A 213 -9.95 -12.02 8.84
N ASP A 214 -10.81 -11.02 8.55
CA ASP A 214 -10.75 -9.66 9.08
C ASP A 214 -9.36 -9.01 8.91
N LEU A 215 -8.76 -9.10 7.71
CA LEU A 215 -7.51 -8.44 7.37
C LEU A 215 -7.79 -7.15 6.63
N THR A 216 -7.05 -6.09 6.92
CA THR A 216 -7.11 -4.85 6.14
C THR A 216 -6.27 -5.00 4.87
N VAL A 217 -6.79 -4.55 3.73
CA VAL A 217 -6.05 -4.53 2.46
C VAL A 217 -5.44 -3.15 2.24
N LEU A 218 -4.12 -3.10 1.98
CA LEU A 218 -3.40 -1.86 1.70
C LEU A 218 -2.87 -1.86 0.25
N PRO A 219 -3.66 -1.43 -0.73
CA PRO A 219 -3.24 -1.38 -2.13
C PRO A 219 -2.02 -0.51 -2.33
N TYR A 220 -0.88 -1.06 -2.81
CA TYR A 220 0.18 -0.23 -3.37
C TYR A 220 0.03 -0.07 -4.89
N SER A 221 0.62 0.98 -5.45
CA SER A 221 0.41 1.41 -6.84
C SER A 221 -1.06 1.60 -7.23
N PRO A 222 -1.93 2.17 -6.38
CA PRO A 222 -3.38 2.23 -6.61
C PRO A 222 -3.73 3.07 -7.84
N THR A 223 -2.90 4.07 -8.18
CA THR A 223 -3.08 4.96 -9.35
C THR A 223 -2.25 4.54 -10.56
N LEU A 224 -1.47 3.44 -10.47
CA LEU A 224 -0.60 2.97 -11.57
C LEU A 224 0.30 4.07 -12.17
N GLY A 225 0.91 4.89 -11.29
CA GLY A 225 1.75 6.00 -11.67
C GLY A 225 1.00 7.22 -12.22
N GLY A 226 -0.29 7.29 -11.99
CA GLY A 226 -1.13 8.42 -12.37
C GLY A 226 -1.82 8.25 -13.72
N CYS A 227 -1.94 7.02 -14.25
CA CYS A 227 -2.47 6.78 -15.60
C CYS A 227 -3.96 7.13 -15.77
N TYR A 228 -4.71 7.29 -14.71
CA TYR A 228 -6.14 7.59 -14.80
C TYR A 228 -6.46 9.08 -15.07
N GLY A 229 -5.53 9.99 -14.77
CA GLY A 229 -5.76 11.43 -14.89
C GLY A 229 -4.67 12.19 -15.65
N ARG A 230 -3.67 11.47 -16.23
CA ARG A 230 -2.51 12.11 -16.87
C ARG A 230 -2.31 11.62 -18.29
N ASP A 231 -2.42 12.50 -19.27
CA ASP A 231 -2.20 12.21 -20.69
C ASP A 231 -0.78 11.74 -21.01
N ASP A 232 0.22 12.16 -20.22
CA ASP A 232 1.62 11.76 -20.37
C ASP A 232 1.93 10.40 -19.71
N ARG A 233 0.94 9.75 -19.10
CA ARG A 233 1.06 8.46 -18.41
C ARG A 233 0.14 7.42 -19.05
N PRO A 234 0.62 6.63 -20.01
CA PRO A 234 -0.18 5.56 -20.61
C PRO A 234 -0.47 4.45 -19.58
N ILE A 235 -1.48 3.65 -19.88
CA ILE A 235 -1.74 2.40 -19.12
C ILE A 235 -0.46 1.56 -19.14
N PRO A 236 0.08 1.13 -17.97
CA PRO A 236 1.29 0.31 -17.91
C PRO A 236 1.14 -1.00 -18.69
N GLU A 237 2.23 -1.51 -19.27
CA GLU A 237 2.25 -2.68 -20.15
C GLU A 237 1.51 -3.89 -19.56
N GLY A 238 1.75 -4.21 -18.29
CA GLY A 238 1.05 -5.30 -17.58
C GLY A 238 -0.46 -5.11 -17.37
N TYR A 239 -1.05 -4.00 -17.85
CA TYR A 239 -2.48 -3.66 -17.75
C TYR A 239 -3.12 -3.34 -19.11
N VAL A 240 -2.44 -3.57 -20.24
CA VAL A 240 -2.95 -3.26 -21.58
C VAL A 240 -3.93 -4.33 -22.03
N ARG A 241 -5.21 -4.18 -21.64
CA ARG A 241 -6.33 -5.07 -21.98
C ARG A 241 -7.52 -4.28 -22.52
N SER A 242 -8.37 -4.95 -23.32
CA SER A 242 -9.61 -4.33 -23.85
C SER A 242 -10.55 -3.87 -22.73
N GLU A 243 -10.74 -4.70 -21.71
CA GLU A 243 -11.57 -4.39 -20.53
C GLU A 243 -11.07 -3.14 -19.80
N ASN A 244 -9.78 -2.98 -19.65
CA ASN A 244 -9.18 -1.83 -18.99
C ASN A 244 -9.40 -0.53 -19.77
N ARG A 245 -9.49 -0.58 -21.11
CA ARG A 245 -9.87 0.59 -21.91
C ARG A 245 -11.31 1.03 -21.65
N LEU A 246 -12.21 0.08 -21.40
CA LEU A 246 -13.60 0.39 -21.02
C LEU A 246 -13.63 0.97 -19.59
N LYS A 247 -12.90 0.36 -18.67
CA LYS A 247 -12.75 0.87 -17.30
C LYS A 247 -12.23 2.32 -17.26
N MET A 248 -11.21 2.64 -18.07
CA MET A 248 -10.70 4.01 -18.20
C MET A 248 -11.77 5.00 -18.63
N ARG A 249 -12.59 4.66 -19.65
CA ARG A 249 -13.69 5.54 -20.10
C ARG A 249 -14.74 5.78 -19.01
N VAL A 250 -15.02 4.77 -18.18
CA VAL A 250 -15.95 4.92 -17.05
C VAL A 250 -15.38 5.88 -16.01
N VAL A 251 -14.07 5.75 -15.70
CA VAL A 251 -13.38 6.66 -14.79
C VAL A 251 -13.40 8.09 -15.33
N GLU A 252 -13.03 8.29 -16.62
CA GLU A 252 -13.02 9.59 -17.28
C GLU A 252 -14.41 10.28 -17.23
N ASP A 253 -15.48 9.54 -17.59
CA ASP A 253 -16.85 10.08 -17.59
C ASP A 253 -17.33 10.46 -16.17
N ILE A 254 -17.01 9.66 -15.16
CA ILE A 254 -17.37 9.98 -13.77
C ILE A 254 -16.53 11.14 -13.25
N ALA A 255 -15.23 11.17 -13.55
CA ALA A 255 -14.32 12.26 -13.18
C ALA A 255 -14.78 13.62 -13.73
N GLU A 256 -15.13 13.65 -15.02
CA GLU A 256 -15.66 14.86 -15.69
C GLU A 256 -16.95 15.34 -15.01
N ARG A 257 -17.91 14.43 -14.75
CA ARG A 257 -19.19 14.79 -14.08
C ARG A 257 -19.02 15.32 -12.67
N LYS A 258 -18.04 14.78 -11.93
CA LYS A 258 -17.76 15.20 -10.55
C LYS A 258 -16.79 16.39 -10.48
N GLY A 259 -16.14 16.74 -11.58
CA GLY A 259 -15.13 17.83 -11.62
C GLY A 259 -13.87 17.51 -10.83
N VAL A 260 -13.46 16.20 -10.84
CA VAL A 260 -12.25 15.73 -10.14
C VAL A 260 -11.32 15.00 -11.12
N ASP A 261 -10.09 14.69 -10.68
CA ASP A 261 -9.12 13.93 -11.47
C ASP A 261 -9.48 12.44 -11.54
N GLY A 262 -9.11 11.74 -12.62
CA GLY A 262 -9.36 10.31 -12.78
C GLY A 262 -8.69 9.44 -11.71
N ASN A 263 -7.50 9.84 -11.22
CA ASN A 263 -6.83 9.16 -10.11
C ASN A 263 -7.63 9.26 -8.82
N THR A 264 -8.30 10.40 -8.59
CA THR A 264 -9.23 10.61 -7.47
C THR A 264 -10.37 9.60 -7.52
N ILE A 265 -10.95 9.34 -8.70
CA ILE A 265 -12.02 8.34 -8.87
C ILE A 265 -11.51 6.91 -8.61
N ALA A 266 -10.32 6.57 -9.12
CA ALA A 266 -9.74 5.25 -8.89
C ALA A 266 -9.43 4.98 -7.41
N LEU A 267 -8.96 5.98 -6.68
CA LEU A 267 -8.74 5.91 -5.23
C LEU A 267 -10.05 5.83 -4.46
N ALA A 268 -11.04 6.66 -4.82
CA ALA A 268 -12.36 6.65 -4.19
C ALA A 268 -13.06 5.29 -4.37
N TRP A 269 -12.89 4.64 -5.53
CA TRP A 269 -13.40 3.29 -5.76
C TRP A 269 -12.78 2.26 -4.81
N LEU A 270 -11.49 2.39 -4.48
CA LEU A 270 -10.83 1.53 -3.49
C LEU A 270 -11.36 1.79 -2.08
N LEU A 271 -11.67 3.04 -1.74
CA LEU A 271 -12.26 3.41 -0.44
C LEU A 271 -13.74 2.98 -0.31
N ASP A 272 -14.48 2.91 -1.42
CA ASP A 272 -15.91 2.54 -1.45
C ASP A 272 -16.17 1.01 -1.38
N ARG A 273 -15.14 0.21 -1.13
CA ARG A 273 -15.25 -1.25 -1.02
C ARG A 273 -15.75 -1.67 0.35
N ASP A 274 -16.56 -2.74 0.41
CA ASP A 274 -17.01 -3.34 1.67
C ASP A 274 -15.83 -3.89 2.50
N GLN A 275 -14.81 -4.41 1.83
CA GLN A 275 -13.56 -4.85 2.44
C GLN A 275 -12.76 -3.64 2.95
N PRO A 276 -12.37 -3.58 4.24
CA PRO A 276 -11.49 -2.52 4.76
C PRO A 276 -10.24 -2.35 3.89
N THR A 277 -10.14 -1.21 3.22
CA THR A 277 -9.11 -0.95 2.21
C THR A 277 -8.49 0.42 2.44
N VAL A 278 -7.16 0.48 2.53
CA VAL A 278 -6.38 1.70 2.77
C VAL A 278 -5.36 1.87 1.64
N PRO A 279 -5.64 2.65 0.58
CA PRO A 279 -4.70 2.88 -0.50
C PRO A 279 -3.42 3.56 -0.05
N VAL A 280 -2.26 3.05 -0.52
CA VAL A 280 -0.94 3.65 -0.26
C VAL A 280 -0.60 4.62 -1.39
N LEU A 281 -0.57 5.90 -1.05
CA LEU A 281 -0.38 7.00 -1.99
C LEU A 281 1.10 7.22 -2.29
N GLY A 282 1.50 7.12 -3.57
CA GLY A 282 2.79 7.59 -4.05
C GLY A 282 2.63 8.97 -4.69
N VAL A 283 3.35 9.98 -4.20
CA VAL A 283 3.28 11.35 -4.70
C VAL A 283 4.67 11.97 -4.81
N SER A 284 4.82 12.95 -5.70
CA SER A 284 6.05 13.71 -5.90
C SER A 284 5.81 15.22 -5.86
N THR A 285 4.55 15.67 -5.92
CA THR A 285 4.17 17.09 -5.89
C THR A 285 2.96 17.29 -4.99
N ARG A 286 2.81 18.52 -4.49
CA ARG A 286 1.67 18.92 -3.67
C ARG A 286 0.34 18.77 -4.42
N GLU A 287 0.33 19.09 -5.71
CA GLU A 287 -0.86 18.94 -6.55
C GLU A 287 -1.32 17.46 -6.60
N GLN A 288 -0.39 16.52 -6.81
CA GLN A 288 -0.71 15.09 -6.77
C GLN A 288 -1.25 14.67 -5.40
N LEU A 289 -0.68 15.17 -4.32
CA LEU A 289 -1.15 14.87 -2.97
C LEU A 289 -2.57 15.40 -2.76
N ASP A 290 -2.84 16.65 -3.10
CA ASP A 290 -4.16 17.28 -2.94
C ASP A 290 -5.23 16.55 -3.79
N GLN A 291 -4.91 16.18 -5.03
CA GLN A 291 -5.78 15.36 -5.88
C GLN A 291 -6.07 13.99 -5.26
N ASN A 292 -5.06 13.32 -4.72
CA ASN A 292 -5.25 12.02 -4.09
C ASN A 292 -6.06 12.11 -2.79
N LEU A 293 -5.81 13.14 -1.97
CA LEU A 293 -6.57 13.38 -0.73
C LEU A 293 -8.05 13.66 -1.01
N ALA A 294 -8.37 14.30 -2.13
CA ALA A 294 -9.76 14.55 -2.52
C ALA A 294 -10.58 13.27 -2.74
N ALA A 295 -9.95 12.10 -2.83
CA ALA A 295 -10.64 10.82 -2.95
C ALA A 295 -11.52 10.51 -1.73
N ALA A 296 -11.13 10.95 -0.54
CA ALA A 296 -11.87 10.79 0.69
C ALA A 296 -13.23 11.53 0.70
N ASP A 297 -13.37 12.58 -0.12
CA ASP A 297 -14.59 13.38 -0.22
C ASP A 297 -15.52 12.90 -1.35
N VAL A 298 -15.11 11.91 -2.15
CA VAL A 298 -15.89 11.40 -3.28
C VAL A 298 -16.86 10.32 -2.82
N SER A 299 -18.14 10.54 -3.07
CA SER A 299 -19.18 9.52 -2.89
C SER A 299 -19.77 9.11 -4.24
N PHE A 300 -20.09 7.83 -4.41
CA PHE A 300 -20.73 7.32 -5.62
C PHE A 300 -22.22 7.08 -5.41
N THR A 301 -23.00 7.41 -6.45
CA THR A 301 -24.38 6.93 -6.56
C THR A 301 -24.41 5.43 -6.88
N ASP A 302 -25.53 4.76 -6.64
CA ASP A 302 -25.70 3.34 -6.99
C ASP A 302 -25.49 3.08 -8.49
N ALA A 303 -25.84 4.05 -9.34
CA ALA A 303 -25.60 3.95 -10.77
C ALA A 303 -24.12 4.02 -11.13
N GLU A 304 -23.34 4.89 -10.47
CA GLU A 304 -21.90 4.99 -10.66
C GLU A 304 -21.18 3.76 -10.12
N ARG A 305 -21.56 3.23 -8.94
CA ARG A 305 -21.02 1.97 -8.40
C ARG A 305 -21.23 0.81 -9.36
N ARG A 306 -22.44 0.65 -9.88
CA ARG A 306 -22.71 -0.39 -10.91
C ARG A 306 -21.84 -0.21 -12.14
N ARG A 307 -21.69 1.01 -12.64
CA ARG A 307 -20.84 1.27 -13.81
C ARG A 307 -19.35 0.97 -13.55
N LEU A 308 -18.86 1.25 -12.36
CA LEU A 308 -17.47 0.96 -11.99
C LEU A 308 -17.24 -0.56 -11.81
N ASN A 309 -18.20 -1.28 -11.24
CA ASN A 309 -18.05 -2.70 -10.93
C ASN A 309 -18.42 -3.64 -12.09
N ASP A 310 -19.41 -3.28 -12.90
CA ASP A 310 -19.97 -4.14 -13.99
C ASP A 310 -19.62 -3.62 -15.39
N VAL A 311 -18.38 -3.21 -15.61
CA VAL A 311 -17.95 -2.57 -16.86
C VAL A 311 -18.21 -3.44 -18.10
N GLU A 312 -18.16 -4.77 -17.99
CA GLU A 312 -18.42 -5.69 -19.10
C GLU A 312 -19.89 -5.67 -19.56
N SER A 313 -20.83 -5.63 -18.63
CA SER A 313 -22.26 -5.57 -18.96
C SER A 313 -22.64 -4.23 -19.61
N TYR A 314 -22.02 -3.14 -19.18
CA TYR A 314 -22.27 -1.80 -19.72
C TYR A 314 -21.78 -1.62 -21.15
N GLY A 315 -20.65 -2.24 -21.50
CA GLY A 315 -20.11 -2.21 -22.87
C GLY A 315 -21.02 -2.93 -23.86
N TYR A 316 -21.67 -4.01 -23.43
CA TYR A 316 -22.58 -4.82 -24.23
C TYR A 316 -23.91 -4.09 -24.49
N ASP A 317 -24.47 -3.42 -23.51
CA ASP A 317 -25.74 -2.69 -23.62
C ASP A 317 -25.62 -1.43 -24.48
N GLN A 318 -24.51 -0.70 -24.43
CA GLN A 318 -24.28 0.47 -25.29
C GLN A 318 -24.04 0.10 -26.75
N TRP A 319 -23.46 -1.07 -27.02
CA TRP A 319 -23.28 -1.55 -28.40
C TRP A 319 -24.61 -1.92 -29.04
N ASN A 320 -25.52 -2.56 -28.28
CA ASN A 320 -26.84 -2.97 -28.78
C ASN A 320 -27.86 -1.83 -28.89
N GLN A 321 -27.61 -0.64 -28.31
CA GLN A 321 -28.47 0.53 -28.45
C GLN A 321 -28.11 1.43 -29.65
N ARG A 322 -27.08 1.08 -30.45
CA ARG A 322 -26.66 1.82 -31.66
C ARG A 322 -27.09 1.16 -32.97
N GLU A 323 -27.89 0.13 -32.92
CA GLU A 323 -28.66 -0.42 -34.02
C GLU A 323 -30.13 0.08 -33.95
#